data_c378a3cb6513c32d64599d584fc8c303
#
_entry.id   c378a3cb6513c32d64599d584fc8c303
#
_cell.length_a   1.000
_cell.length_b   1.000
_cell.length_c   1.000
_cell.angle_alpha   90.00
_cell.angle_beta   90.00
_cell.angle_gamma   90.00
#
_symmetry.space_group_name_H-M   'P 1'
#
loop_
_entity.id
_entity.type
_entity.pdbx_description
1 polymer ?
#
loop_
_entity_poly.entity_id
_entity_poly.type
_entity_poly.pdbx_seq_one_letter_code
_entity_poly.pdbx_strand_id
1 'polypeptide(L)'
;YMDGGHPGAGGRDLHIGEWNKRVLPPTAPLPIASATLTGVALAAARLDTRRFHLAPVGEGCSSSGEFWEAMNFAGARSLPIGFMIQNNQIALDTFVAGQSGVETFGDKAAAMGFPGWTIDGSEPAQFYASTAVAREFALAGHGPTLIHVETMRGCGHAHHHDDLYLGAPSGNPPGYADKNLIAYWEAKDPLPNHRERLISDGIEEQEILRMEAEEKELVDTARSEMEKMSWPSPETVTRGITSLHDADPKGARLERITAGGRTVKDATVSIGEVTVNFSEERNAWTLARAIQNGMIAIAERYGQSTVFMGEDMEVAGAFGMNIPLRTAGHADLLLDMPLSEAAIIHAATGAALGGMRPMAEIQFGGFAALAMNALINNAAQLRWRWGADVPLTVRIPLGAKTRSGPFHANMIESWFTND
;
A
#
# COMPACT_ATOMS: atom_id res chain seq x y z
N TYR A 1 2.85 -13.37 17.72
CA TYR A 1 3.04 -14.29 16.67
C TYR A 1 2.52 -15.70 16.87
N MET A 2 1.47 -15.82 17.62
CA MET A 2 0.71 -17.03 17.79
C MET A 2 -0.28 -17.19 16.64
N ASP A 3 -0.89 -18.34 16.52
CA ASP A 3 -2.04 -18.58 15.64
C ASP A 3 -3.16 -17.56 15.87
N GLY A 4 -3.13 -16.90 17.02
CA GLY A 4 -3.98 -15.79 17.36
C GLY A 4 -3.53 -14.42 16.88
N GLY A 5 -2.50 -14.29 16.07
CA GLY A 5 -2.31 -13.12 15.25
C GLY A 5 -3.56 -12.88 14.41
N HIS A 6 -3.64 -11.79 13.69
CA HIS A 6 -4.80 -11.50 12.86
C HIS A 6 -5.28 -12.79 12.14
N PRO A 7 -6.59 -13.15 12.21
CA PRO A 7 -7.09 -14.42 11.64
C PRO A 7 -6.70 -14.64 10.19
N GLY A 8 -6.60 -13.57 9.39
CA GLY A 8 -6.14 -13.60 8.01
C GLY A 8 -4.64 -13.83 7.84
N ALA A 9 -3.84 -13.57 8.86
CA ALA A 9 -2.37 -13.67 8.79
C ALA A 9 -1.81 -14.96 9.42
N GLY A 10 -2.59 -15.67 10.22
CA GLY A 10 -2.15 -16.93 10.86
C GLY A 10 -0.84 -16.80 11.63
N GLY A 11 -0.61 -15.68 12.32
CA GLY A 11 0.62 -15.39 13.04
C GLY A 11 1.83 -15.03 12.18
N ARG A 12 1.67 -14.81 10.88
CA ARG A 12 2.79 -14.55 9.94
C ARG A 12 3.34 -13.14 10.02
N ASP A 13 2.53 -12.18 10.49
CA ASP A 13 2.90 -10.78 10.52
C ASP A 13 2.40 -10.11 11.82
N LEU A 14 3.21 -9.23 12.37
CA LEU A 14 2.85 -8.43 13.53
C LEU A 14 2.01 -7.18 13.17
N HIS A 15 2.01 -6.78 11.89
CA HIS A 15 1.28 -5.62 11.41
C HIS A 15 -0.16 -6.03 11.10
N ILE A 16 -1.09 -5.54 11.89
CA ILE A 16 -2.49 -5.98 11.85
C ILE A 16 -3.33 -5.02 11.02
N GLY A 17 -4.13 -5.60 10.14
CA GLY A 17 -5.19 -4.93 9.39
C GLY A 17 -6.26 -5.94 9.02
N GLU A 18 -7.40 -5.48 8.55
CA GLU A 18 -8.49 -6.34 8.12
C GLU A 18 -9.25 -5.70 6.95
N TRP A 19 -9.11 -6.29 5.78
CA TRP A 19 -9.70 -5.73 4.56
C TRP A 19 -11.22 -5.63 4.62
N ASN A 20 -11.90 -6.59 5.26
CA ASN A 20 -13.35 -6.54 5.44
C ASN A 20 -13.79 -5.35 6.28
N LYS A 21 -12.94 -4.89 7.20
CA LYS A 21 -13.12 -3.66 7.97
C LYS A 21 -12.54 -2.42 7.27
N ARG A 22 -12.04 -2.59 6.04
CA ARG A 22 -11.43 -1.53 5.23
C ARG A 22 -10.19 -0.93 5.87
N VAL A 23 -9.44 -1.75 6.59
CA VAL A 23 -8.15 -1.39 7.18
C VAL A 23 -7.06 -2.13 6.42
N LEU A 24 -6.30 -1.40 5.61
CA LEU A 24 -5.11 -1.93 4.96
C LEU A 24 -4.02 -2.09 6.03
N PRO A 25 -3.40 -3.27 6.13
CA PRO A 25 -2.36 -3.49 7.13
C PRO A 25 -1.15 -2.56 6.92
N PRO A 26 -0.60 -1.99 8.00
CA PRO A 26 0.66 -1.28 7.93
C PRO A 26 1.81 -2.23 7.59
N THR A 27 2.96 -1.66 7.26
CA THR A 27 4.17 -2.39 6.89
C THR A 27 5.39 -1.77 7.56
N ALA A 28 6.41 -2.58 7.87
CA ALA A 28 7.69 -2.05 8.37
C ALA A 28 8.44 -1.27 7.27
N PRO A 29 8.54 -1.74 6.01
CA PRO A 29 9.06 -0.92 4.93
C PRO A 29 8.08 0.22 4.61
N LEU A 30 8.51 1.46 4.82
CA LEU A 30 7.70 2.64 4.59
C LEU A 30 7.94 3.18 3.17
N PRO A 31 6.92 3.75 2.52
CA PRO A 31 5.54 4.05 2.93
C PRO A 31 4.48 3.11 2.30
N ILE A 32 4.78 1.84 2.13
CA ILE A 32 4.02 0.88 1.32
C ILE A 32 2.50 1.03 1.46
N ALA A 33 1.97 1.05 2.70
CA ALA A 33 0.53 1.07 2.91
C ALA A 33 -0.12 2.36 2.36
N SER A 34 0.47 3.53 2.64
CA SER A 34 -0.06 4.81 2.17
C SER A 34 0.06 4.96 0.64
N ALA A 35 1.17 4.50 0.06
CA ALA A 35 1.35 4.51 -1.39
C ALA A 35 0.37 3.54 -2.08
N THR A 36 0.15 2.35 -1.52
CA THR A 36 -0.84 1.39 -2.04
C THR A 36 -2.27 1.94 -1.99
N LEU A 37 -2.63 2.72 -0.97
CA LEU A 37 -3.95 3.33 -0.87
C LEU A 37 -4.27 4.29 -2.02
N THR A 38 -3.27 4.88 -2.69
CA THR A 38 -3.53 5.70 -3.89
C THR A 38 -4.15 4.87 -5.02
N GLY A 39 -3.72 3.61 -5.16
CA GLY A 39 -4.32 2.69 -6.12
C GLY A 39 -5.73 2.22 -5.73
N VAL A 40 -5.97 2.03 -4.43
CA VAL A 40 -7.34 1.75 -3.94
C VAL A 40 -8.26 2.94 -4.22
N ALA A 41 -7.76 4.17 -4.03
CA ALA A 41 -8.48 5.39 -4.35
C ALA A 41 -8.72 5.54 -5.86
N LEU A 42 -7.74 5.17 -6.71
CA LEU A 42 -7.90 5.10 -8.15
C LEU A 42 -9.03 4.13 -8.55
N ALA A 43 -9.02 2.92 -7.98
CA ALA A 43 -10.08 1.94 -8.22
C ALA A 43 -11.44 2.47 -7.78
N ALA A 44 -11.52 3.12 -6.63
CA ALA A 44 -12.75 3.72 -6.15
C ALA A 44 -13.29 4.81 -7.08
N ALA A 45 -12.41 5.64 -7.64
CA ALA A 45 -12.78 6.68 -8.61
C ALA A 45 -13.23 6.07 -9.94
N ARG A 46 -12.50 5.10 -10.49
CA ARG A 46 -12.84 4.47 -11.79
C ARG A 46 -14.08 3.59 -11.73
N LEU A 47 -14.33 2.92 -10.60
CA LEU A 47 -15.51 2.07 -10.40
C LEU A 47 -16.69 2.82 -9.77
N ASP A 48 -16.58 4.14 -9.62
CA ASP A 48 -17.62 5.05 -9.06
C ASP A 48 -18.19 4.57 -7.72
N THR A 49 -17.32 4.11 -6.83
CA THR A 49 -17.76 3.61 -5.51
C THR A 49 -17.95 4.72 -4.47
N ARG A 50 -17.60 5.98 -4.81
CA ARG A 50 -17.70 7.17 -3.96
C ARG A 50 -17.11 6.97 -2.56
N ARG A 51 -15.90 6.41 -2.46
CA ARG A 51 -15.21 6.16 -1.19
C ARG A 51 -14.06 7.13 -1.00
N PHE A 52 -13.94 7.64 0.21
CA PHE A 52 -12.77 8.37 0.67
C PHE A 52 -11.79 7.42 1.35
N HIS A 53 -10.52 7.67 1.19
CA HIS A 53 -9.43 6.87 1.76
C HIS A 53 -8.56 7.77 2.63
N LEU A 54 -8.20 7.31 3.83
CA LEU A 54 -7.31 8.04 4.73
C LEU A 54 -6.00 7.26 4.88
N ALA A 55 -4.88 7.91 4.62
CA ALA A 55 -3.53 7.35 4.65
C ALA A 55 -2.70 7.96 5.78
N PRO A 56 -2.80 7.45 7.02
CA PRO A 56 -1.99 7.93 8.13
C PRO A 56 -0.55 7.41 8.01
N VAL A 57 0.42 8.27 8.29
CA VAL A 57 1.85 7.96 8.36
C VAL A 57 2.51 8.75 9.48
N GLY A 58 3.65 8.27 10.01
CA GLY A 58 4.50 9.08 10.87
C GLY A 58 5.32 10.10 10.09
N GLU A 59 5.83 11.13 10.75
CA GLU A 59 6.61 12.20 10.13
C GLU A 59 7.88 11.67 9.43
N GLY A 60 8.56 10.67 10.00
CA GLY A 60 9.72 10.03 9.37
C GLY A 60 9.40 9.40 8.02
N CYS A 61 8.22 8.80 7.88
CA CYS A 61 7.75 8.23 6.62
C CYS A 61 7.65 9.27 5.52
N SER A 62 7.31 10.52 5.86
CA SER A 62 7.17 11.61 4.91
C SER A 62 8.48 12.04 4.24
N SER A 63 9.61 11.48 4.66
CA SER A 63 10.93 11.70 4.03
C SER A 63 11.23 10.70 2.91
N SER A 64 10.41 9.64 2.77
CA SER A 64 10.58 8.64 1.71
C SER A 64 10.21 9.19 0.34
N GLY A 65 11.03 8.89 -0.69
CA GLY A 65 10.74 9.25 -2.07
C GLY A 65 9.41 8.67 -2.56
N GLU A 66 9.12 7.42 -2.23
CA GLU A 66 7.88 6.75 -2.61
C GLU A 66 6.62 7.43 -2.03
N PHE A 67 6.73 8.10 -0.86
CA PHE A 67 5.64 8.89 -0.31
C PHE A 67 5.37 10.15 -1.15
N TRP A 68 6.42 10.81 -1.61
CA TRP A 68 6.32 11.98 -2.49
C TRP A 68 5.73 11.59 -3.86
N GLU A 69 6.17 10.48 -4.42
CA GLU A 69 5.62 9.93 -5.66
C GLU A 69 4.12 9.63 -5.52
N ALA A 70 3.70 9.01 -4.41
CA ALA A 70 2.31 8.70 -4.12
C ALA A 70 1.46 9.97 -3.98
N MET A 71 1.95 10.99 -3.28
CA MET A 71 1.27 12.29 -3.15
C MET A 71 1.14 12.98 -4.52
N ASN A 72 2.23 13.01 -5.31
CA ASN A 72 2.23 13.61 -6.64
C ASN A 72 1.23 12.91 -7.57
N PHE A 73 1.21 11.59 -7.59
CA PHE A 73 0.23 10.83 -8.37
C PHE A 73 -1.19 11.13 -7.94
N ALA A 74 -1.45 11.15 -6.63
CA ALA A 74 -2.78 11.46 -6.11
C ALA A 74 -3.25 12.87 -6.51
N GLY A 75 -2.35 13.87 -6.43
CA GLY A 75 -2.60 15.24 -6.86
C GLY A 75 -2.88 15.33 -8.36
N ALA A 76 -2.00 14.76 -9.18
CA ALA A 76 -2.12 14.77 -10.64
C ALA A 76 -3.42 14.13 -11.17
N ARG A 77 -3.99 13.19 -10.41
CA ARG A 77 -5.22 12.46 -10.78
C ARG A 77 -6.43 12.82 -9.91
N SER A 78 -6.32 13.82 -9.05
CA SER A 78 -7.40 14.29 -8.16
C SER A 78 -8.07 13.13 -7.40
N LEU A 79 -7.25 12.20 -6.85
CA LEU A 79 -7.76 10.99 -6.21
C LEU A 79 -8.48 11.29 -4.89
N PRO A 80 -9.53 10.53 -4.53
CA PRO A 80 -10.30 10.72 -3.30
C PRO A 80 -9.57 10.16 -2.07
N ILE A 81 -8.45 10.77 -1.69
CA ILE A 81 -7.58 10.35 -0.59
C ILE A 81 -7.17 11.54 0.27
N GLY A 82 -7.10 11.33 1.59
CA GLY A 82 -6.45 12.24 2.53
C GLY A 82 -5.17 11.61 3.04
N PHE A 83 -4.06 12.31 2.92
CA PHE A 83 -2.83 11.96 3.60
C PHE A 83 -2.84 12.59 5.00
N MET A 84 -2.32 11.87 6.00
CA MET A 84 -2.24 12.35 7.36
C MET A 84 -0.85 12.08 7.92
N ILE A 85 -0.10 13.13 8.23
CA ILE A 85 1.21 13.00 8.87
C ILE A 85 1.04 13.22 10.36
N GLN A 86 1.20 12.15 11.13
CA GLN A 86 1.18 12.17 12.59
C GLN A 86 2.60 12.49 13.10
N ASN A 87 2.85 13.77 13.32
CA ASN A 87 4.15 14.26 13.77
C ASN A 87 4.27 14.11 15.28
N ASN A 88 4.85 12.98 15.72
CA ASN A 88 5.13 12.75 17.13
C ASN A 88 6.52 13.24 17.55
N GLN A 89 7.15 14.10 16.75
CA GLN A 89 8.41 14.83 16.95
C GLN A 89 9.68 14.00 16.77
N ILE A 90 9.59 12.67 16.63
CA ILE A 90 10.76 11.82 16.57
C ILE A 90 10.51 10.50 15.84
N ALA A 91 11.23 10.23 14.77
CA ALA A 91 11.21 8.97 14.06
C ALA A 91 12.30 8.04 14.60
N LEU A 92 11.92 6.95 15.23
CA LEU A 92 12.79 6.09 16.04
C LEU A 92 13.54 6.94 17.07
N ASP A 93 14.74 7.40 16.77
CA ASP A 93 15.59 8.21 17.63
C ASP A 93 16.10 9.50 16.95
N THR A 94 15.57 9.83 15.76
CA THR A 94 15.94 11.03 15.01
C THR A 94 14.86 12.09 15.13
N PHE A 95 15.17 13.21 15.75
CA PHE A 95 14.25 14.34 15.89
C PHE A 95 13.88 14.98 14.53
N VAL A 96 12.69 15.60 14.46
CA VAL A 96 12.17 16.26 13.27
C VAL A 96 13.17 17.23 12.63
N ALA A 97 13.90 18.00 13.40
CA ALA A 97 14.91 18.94 12.91
C ALA A 97 16.04 18.26 12.08
N GLY A 98 16.28 16.96 12.30
CA GLY A 98 17.21 16.16 11.50
C GLY A 98 16.59 15.48 10.29
N GLN A 99 15.27 15.59 10.09
CA GLN A 99 14.53 14.87 9.06
C GLN A 99 13.80 15.76 8.08
N SER A 100 13.41 16.96 8.47
CA SER A 100 12.57 17.83 7.64
C SER A 100 13.11 19.25 7.60
N GLY A 101 13.19 19.81 6.38
CA GLY A 101 13.51 21.22 6.17
C GLY A 101 12.33 22.16 6.37
N VAL A 102 11.13 21.62 6.57
CA VAL A 102 9.93 22.42 6.89
C VAL A 102 9.50 22.13 8.32
N GLU A 103 9.06 23.16 9.04
CA GLU A 103 8.52 23.03 10.39
C GLU A 103 7.10 22.44 10.36
N THR A 104 6.31 22.88 9.38
CA THR A 104 4.92 22.49 9.21
C THR A 104 4.77 21.48 8.07
N PHE A 105 4.50 20.24 8.38
CA PHE A 105 4.37 19.19 7.35
C PHE A 105 3.19 19.41 6.40
N GLY A 106 2.16 20.16 6.82
CA GLY A 106 1.07 20.58 5.94
C GLY A 106 1.54 21.35 4.70
N ASP A 107 2.66 22.07 4.79
CA ASP A 107 3.23 22.85 3.68
C ASP A 107 3.76 21.96 2.54
N LYS A 108 4.06 20.70 2.82
CA LYS A 108 4.47 19.73 1.77
C LYS A 108 3.38 19.53 0.72
N ALA A 109 2.11 19.69 1.07
CA ALA A 109 0.99 19.54 0.15
C ALA A 109 1.00 20.57 -1.00
N ALA A 110 1.46 21.77 -0.73
CA ALA A 110 1.52 22.84 -1.72
C ALA A 110 2.42 22.48 -2.92
N ALA A 111 3.51 21.75 -2.67
CA ALA A 111 4.40 21.28 -3.72
C ALA A 111 3.74 20.23 -4.64
N MET A 112 2.68 19.57 -4.17
CA MET A 112 1.90 18.56 -4.90
C MET A 112 0.59 19.10 -5.47
N GLY A 113 0.31 20.40 -5.31
CA GLY A 113 -0.83 21.07 -5.92
C GLY A 113 -2.17 20.88 -5.19
N PHE A 114 -2.17 20.48 -3.92
CA PHE A 114 -3.40 20.34 -3.14
C PHE A 114 -3.28 20.95 -1.73
N PRO A 115 -4.41 21.19 -1.03
CA PRO A 115 -4.38 21.86 0.27
C PRO A 115 -3.82 20.97 1.38
N GLY A 116 -3.10 21.62 2.31
CA GLY A 116 -2.64 21.03 3.55
C GLY A 116 -2.85 21.98 4.72
N TRP A 117 -3.06 21.44 5.92
CA TRP A 117 -3.19 22.23 7.16
C TRP A 117 -2.71 21.43 8.37
N THR A 118 -2.51 22.14 9.48
CA THR A 118 -2.05 21.58 10.76
C THR A 118 -3.19 21.61 11.78
N ILE A 119 -3.25 20.54 12.59
CA ILE A 119 -4.16 20.42 13.74
C ILE A 119 -3.38 20.04 14.99
N ASP A 120 -3.96 20.35 16.15
CA ASP A 120 -3.49 19.84 17.44
C ASP A 120 -3.99 18.40 17.64
N GLY A 121 -3.06 17.46 17.71
CA GLY A 121 -3.37 16.02 17.87
C GLY A 121 -3.90 15.66 19.26
N SER A 122 -3.83 16.57 20.24
CA SER A 122 -4.45 16.41 21.56
C SER A 122 -5.95 16.72 21.58
N GLU A 123 -6.51 17.24 20.47
CA GLU A 123 -7.89 17.67 20.35
C GLU A 123 -8.72 16.75 19.43
N PRO A 124 -9.43 15.74 19.93
CA PRO A 124 -10.20 14.81 19.12
C PRO A 124 -11.23 15.47 18.19
N ALA A 125 -11.81 16.60 18.62
CA ALA A 125 -12.77 17.35 17.83
C ALA A 125 -12.13 17.96 16.56
N GLN A 126 -10.87 18.44 16.65
CA GLN A 126 -10.14 18.95 15.48
C GLN A 126 -9.83 17.81 14.50
N PHE A 127 -9.48 16.63 15.04
CA PHE A 127 -9.21 15.43 14.24
C PHE A 127 -10.45 15.01 13.43
N TYR A 128 -11.60 14.93 14.12
CA TYR A 128 -12.87 14.61 13.48
C TYR A 128 -13.25 15.64 12.41
N ALA A 129 -13.24 16.92 12.75
CA ALA A 129 -13.61 17.99 11.83
C ALA A 129 -12.72 18.03 10.60
N SER A 130 -11.39 17.93 10.79
CA SER A 130 -10.43 17.92 9.69
C SER A 130 -10.59 16.73 8.75
N THR A 131 -10.83 15.55 9.30
CA THR A 131 -11.09 14.35 8.49
C THR A 131 -12.41 14.46 7.72
N ALA A 132 -13.46 15.06 8.34
CA ALA A 132 -14.72 15.31 7.67
C ALA A 132 -14.57 16.30 6.51
N VAL A 133 -13.84 17.38 6.70
CA VAL A 133 -13.53 18.36 5.65
C VAL A 133 -12.75 17.72 4.51
N ALA A 134 -11.69 16.94 4.82
CA ALA A 134 -10.90 16.23 3.84
C ALA A 134 -11.78 15.27 3.00
N ARG A 135 -12.66 14.54 3.67
CA ARG A 135 -13.61 13.63 3.02
C ARG A 135 -14.56 14.34 2.06
N GLU A 136 -15.21 15.39 2.53
CA GLU A 136 -16.16 16.16 1.70
C GLU A 136 -15.45 16.79 0.49
N PHE A 137 -14.26 17.38 0.70
CA PHE A 137 -13.44 17.95 -0.36
C PHE A 137 -13.08 16.91 -1.44
N ALA A 138 -12.60 15.75 -1.02
CA ALA A 138 -12.20 14.68 -1.92
C ALA A 138 -13.41 14.08 -2.68
N LEU A 139 -14.54 13.85 -1.98
CA LEU A 139 -15.76 13.31 -2.60
C LEU A 139 -16.47 14.29 -3.52
N ALA A 140 -16.20 15.60 -3.37
CA ALA A 140 -16.62 16.62 -4.32
C ALA A 140 -15.75 16.66 -5.60
N GLY A 141 -14.72 15.82 -5.70
CA GLY A 141 -13.82 15.74 -6.86
C GLY A 141 -12.68 16.77 -6.85
N HIS A 142 -12.44 17.44 -5.74
CA HIS A 142 -11.36 18.44 -5.62
C HIS A 142 -9.97 17.82 -5.42
N GLY A 143 -9.88 16.50 -5.26
CA GLY A 143 -8.62 15.77 -5.11
C GLY A 143 -8.18 15.56 -3.67
N PRO A 144 -6.89 15.26 -3.45
CA PRO A 144 -6.38 14.91 -2.13
C PRO A 144 -6.21 16.10 -1.20
N THR A 145 -5.96 15.79 0.07
CA THR A 145 -5.60 16.74 1.12
C THR A 145 -4.45 16.19 1.97
N LEU A 146 -3.75 17.06 2.70
CA LEU A 146 -2.75 16.66 3.69
C LEU A 146 -3.09 17.26 5.06
N ILE A 147 -3.28 16.41 6.06
CA ILE A 147 -3.49 16.82 7.44
C ILE A 147 -2.18 16.56 8.21
N HIS A 148 -1.58 17.63 8.70
CA HIS A 148 -0.48 17.55 9.66
C HIS A 148 -1.07 17.51 11.06
N VAL A 149 -0.84 16.43 11.79
CA VAL A 149 -1.27 16.25 13.18
C VAL A 149 -0.07 16.44 14.07
N GLU A 150 -0.07 17.53 14.85
CA GLU A 150 0.99 17.80 15.79
C GLU A 150 0.71 17.10 17.12
N THR A 151 1.63 16.27 17.56
CA THR A 151 1.54 15.47 18.79
C THR A 151 2.92 15.15 19.33
N MET A 152 3.00 14.32 20.37
CA MET A 152 4.26 13.87 20.96
C MET A 152 4.20 12.39 21.28
N ARG A 153 5.31 11.72 21.07
CA ARG A 153 5.52 10.36 21.57
C ARG A 153 5.96 10.40 23.02
N GLY A 154 5.11 9.93 23.94
CA GLY A 154 5.37 9.91 25.38
C GLY A 154 6.24 8.74 25.87
N CYS A 155 6.66 7.82 24.98
CA CYS A 155 7.44 6.63 25.31
C CYS A 155 8.47 6.32 24.22
N GLY A 156 9.30 5.29 24.38
CA GLY A 156 10.20 4.81 23.35
C GLY A 156 9.47 4.36 22.08
N HIS A 157 10.18 4.24 20.97
CA HIS A 157 9.59 3.78 19.71
C HIS A 157 8.94 2.38 19.82
N ALA A 158 9.60 1.51 20.58
CA ALA A 158 9.05 0.27 21.09
C ALA A 158 9.35 0.21 22.59
N HIS A 159 8.56 -0.53 23.36
CA HIS A 159 8.68 -0.54 24.84
C HIS A 159 10.09 -0.89 25.35
N HIS A 160 10.87 -1.67 24.60
CA HIS A 160 12.27 -1.96 24.96
C HIS A 160 13.24 -0.78 24.72
N HIS A 161 12.74 0.32 24.12
CA HIS A 161 13.48 1.56 23.96
C HIS A 161 13.15 2.61 25.05
N ASP A 162 12.24 2.30 25.96
CA ASP A 162 11.80 3.27 26.98
C ASP A 162 12.96 3.76 27.83
N ASP A 163 13.80 2.85 28.35
CA ASP A 163 14.97 3.19 29.14
C ASP A 163 15.99 4.06 28.39
N LEU A 164 16.12 3.82 27.06
CA LEU A 164 17.00 4.62 26.22
C LEU A 164 16.43 6.02 26.01
N TYR A 165 15.15 6.13 25.79
CA TYR A 165 14.45 7.38 25.47
C TYR A 165 14.18 8.23 26.74
N LEU A 166 13.50 7.68 27.73
CA LEU A 166 13.07 8.36 28.94
C LEU A 166 14.16 8.40 30.00
N GLY A 167 15.06 7.43 29.99
CA GLY A 167 16.06 7.14 30.98
C GLY A 167 15.70 5.96 31.88
N ALA A 168 16.67 5.11 32.15
CA ALA A 168 16.48 3.97 33.03
C ALA A 168 16.24 4.41 34.48
N PRO A 169 15.44 3.66 35.28
CA PRO A 169 15.25 3.95 36.73
C PRO A 169 16.55 4.04 37.53
N SER A 170 17.57 3.34 37.07
CA SER A 170 18.93 3.40 37.67
C SER A 170 19.68 4.71 37.36
N GLY A 171 19.17 5.53 36.44
CA GLY A 171 19.86 6.71 35.92
C GLY A 171 20.91 6.44 34.84
N ASN A 172 21.05 5.17 34.40
CA ASN A 172 21.97 4.80 33.33
C ASN A 172 21.34 3.74 32.41
N PRO A 173 21.00 4.10 31.14
CA PRO A 173 21.21 5.39 30.47
C PRO A 173 20.37 6.54 31.06
N PRO A 174 20.82 7.81 30.93
CA PRO A 174 20.09 8.97 31.50
C PRO A 174 18.84 9.36 30.69
N GLY A 175 18.62 8.73 29.52
CA GLY A 175 17.61 9.14 28.55
C GLY A 175 18.05 10.37 27.75
N TYR A 176 17.40 10.54 26.57
CA TYR A 176 17.66 11.69 25.69
C TYR A 176 16.38 12.49 25.38
N ALA A 177 15.24 12.07 25.91
CA ALA A 177 13.98 12.79 25.73
C ALA A 177 14.03 14.19 26.35
N ASP A 178 13.47 15.16 25.67
CA ASP A 178 13.28 16.50 26.24
C ASP A 178 12.15 16.45 27.29
N LYS A 179 12.53 16.51 28.55
CA LYS A 179 11.61 16.39 29.69
C LYS A 179 10.60 17.54 29.75
N ASN A 180 10.98 18.75 29.28
CA ASN A 180 10.07 19.88 29.27
C ASN A 180 9.01 19.71 28.19
N LEU A 181 9.43 19.22 27.03
CA LEU A 181 8.51 18.92 25.93
C LEU A 181 7.56 17.78 26.28
N ILE A 182 8.06 16.72 26.93
CA ILE A 182 7.21 15.64 27.44
C ILE A 182 6.18 16.20 28.43
N ALA A 183 6.60 16.95 29.44
CA ALA A 183 5.69 17.50 30.43
C ALA A 183 4.62 18.44 29.81
N TYR A 184 5.00 19.21 28.79
CA TYR A 184 4.04 20.03 28.03
C TYR A 184 2.96 19.17 27.37
N TRP A 185 3.34 18.08 26.71
CA TRP A 185 2.40 17.22 26.02
C TRP A 185 1.62 16.28 26.96
N GLU A 186 2.21 15.87 28.08
CA GLU A 186 1.48 15.15 29.14
C GLU A 186 0.34 15.98 29.71
N ALA A 187 0.55 17.28 29.90
CA ALA A 187 -0.53 18.20 30.32
C ALA A 187 -1.66 18.34 29.28
N LYS A 188 -1.38 17.97 28.04
CA LYS A 188 -2.33 17.95 26.91
C LYS A 188 -2.81 16.55 26.55
N ASP A 189 -2.58 15.55 27.39
CA ASP A 189 -3.02 14.18 27.12
C ASP A 189 -4.53 14.17 26.72
N PRO A 190 -4.84 13.66 25.51
CA PRO A 190 -6.22 13.70 25.00
C PRO A 190 -7.18 12.86 25.84
N LEU A 191 -6.74 11.80 26.52
CA LEU A 191 -7.62 10.90 27.23
C LEU A 191 -8.28 11.58 28.45
N PRO A 192 -7.53 12.10 29.47
CA PRO A 192 -8.12 12.79 30.58
C PRO A 192 -8.82 14.09 30.17
N ASN A 193 -8.22 14.87 29.26
CA ASN A 193 -8.80 16.14 28.83
C ASN A 193 -10.13 15.96 28.07
N HIS A 194 -10.22 14.95 27.22
CA HIS A 194 -11.46 14.66 26.51
C HIS A 194 -12.54 14.11 27.45
N ARG A 195 -12.15 13.31 28.43
CA ARG A 195 -13.05 12.81 29.47
C ARG A 195 -13.70 13.97 30.25
N GLU A 196 -12.88 14.93 30.72
CA GLU A 196 -13.37 16.12 31.40
C GLU A 196 -14.31 16.95 30.51
N ARG A 197 -13.98 17.08 29.24
CA ARG A 197 -14.82 17.78 28.27
C ARG A 197 -16.17 17.10 28.08
N LEU A 198 -16.21 15.77 27.92
CA LEU A 198 -17.47 15.01 27.79
C LEU A 198 -18.38 15.23 29.00
N ILE A 199 -17.81 15.26 30.21
CA ILE A 199 -18.56 15.56 31.44
C ILE A 199 -19.10 17.00 31.41
N SER A 200 -18.26 17.97 31.00
CA SER A 200 -18.69 19.38 30.90
C SER A 200 -19.78 19.57 29.85
N ASP A 201 -19.77 18.77 28.78
CA ASP A 201 -20.77 18.78 27.72
C ASP A 201 -22.07 18.02 28.10
N GLY A 202 -22.13 17.49 29.34
CA GLY A 202 -23.33 16.90 29.93
C GLY A 202 -23.42 15.38 29.82
N ILE A 203 -22.35 14.70 29.46
CA ILE A 203 -22.30 13.24 29.54
C ILE A 203 -22.11 12.82 31.01
N GLU A 204 -23.00 11.97 31.50
CA GLU A 204 -22.89 11.49 32.86
C GLU A 204 -21.61 10.68 33.09
N GLU A 205 -20.89 10.95 34.17
CA GLU A 205 -19.63 10.28 34.49
C GLU A 205 -19.79 8.74 34.58
N GLN A 206 -20.92 8.28 35.07
CA GLN A 206 -21.20 6.84 35.14
C GLN A 206 -21.29 6.18 33.76
N GLU A 207 -21.77 6.89 32.76
CA GLU A 207 -21.81 6.42 31.37
C GLU A 207 -20.40 6.24 30.82
N ILE A 208 -19.49 7.19 31.08
CA ILE A 208 -18.09 7.09 30.68
C ILE A 208 -17.41 5.90 31.36
N LEU A 209 -17.58 5.77 32.67
CA LEU A 209 -17.04 4.63 33.44
C LEU A 209 -17.56 3.27 32.94
N ARG A 210 -18.82 3.22 32.53
CA ARG A 210 -19.40 2.01 31.92
C ARG A 210 -18.72 1.66 30.61
N MET A 211 -18.53 2.64 29.70
CA MET A 211 -17.82 2.45 28.42
C MET A 211 -16.37 2.01 28.65
N GLU A 212 -15.64 2.67 29.55
CA GLU A 212 -14.26 2.31 29.89
C GLU A 212 -14.15 0.87 30.40
N ALA A 213 -15.12 0.44 31.24
CA ALA A 213 -15.17 -0.93 31.79
C ALA A 213 -15.47 -1.98 30.68
N GLU A 214 -16.41 -1.69 29.80
CA GLU A 214 -16.77 -2.55 28.67
C GLU A 214 -15.59 -2.75 27.71
N GLU A 215 -14.91 -1.67 27.35
CA GLU A 215 -13.73 -1.74 26.47
C GLU A 215 -12.56 -2.48 27.13
N LYS A 216 -12.35 -2.25 28.43
CA LYS A 216 -11.35 -2.99 29.20
C LYS A 216 -11.65 -4.49 29.23
N GLU A 217 -12.91 -4.88 29.46
CA GLU A 217 -13.32 -6.29 29.46
C GLU A 217 -13.12 -6.94 28.09
N LEU A 218 -13.42 -6.21 27.01
CA LEU A 218 -13.20 -6.67 25.65
C LEU A 218 -11.71 -6.98 25.39
N VAL A 219 -10.81 -6.08 25.78
CA VAL A 219 -9.37 -6.25 25.63
C VAL A 219 -8.84 -7.40 26.50
N ASP A 220 -9.26 -7.47 27.76
CA ASP A 220 -8.83 -8.53 28.68
C ASP A 220 -9.33 -9.92 28.22
N THR A 221 -10.52 -9.99 27.65
CA THR A 221 -11.08 -11.21 27.07
C THR A 221 -10.29 -11.64 25.85
N ALA A 222 -10.05 -10.74 24.91
CA ALA A 222 -9.26 -11.02 23.71
C ALA A 222 -7.82 -11.47 24.04
N ARG A 223 -7.21 -10.84 25.05
CA ARG A 223 -5.89 -11.25 25.56
C ARG A 223 -5.94 -12.67 26.15
N SER A 224 -6.94 -12.96 26.99
CA SER A 224 -7.09 -14.29 27.62
C SER A 224 -7.36 -15.39 26.59
N GLU A 225 -8.10 -15.08 25.53
CA GLU A 225 -8.31 -16.01 24.41
C GLU A 225 -7.03 -16.27 23.65
N MET A 226 -6.27 -15.20 23.33
CA MET A 226 -4.98 -15.30 22.63
C MET A 226 -3.97 -16.14 23.42
N GLU A 227 -3.88 -15.96 24.75
CA GLU A 227 -2.96 -16.72 25.61
C GLU A 227 -3.28 -18.23 25.65
N LYS A 228 -4.51 -18.62 25.33
CA LYS A 228 -4.96 -20.03 25.27
C LYS A 228 -4.75 -20.66 23.90
N MET A 229 -4.45 -19.88 22.88
CA MET A 229 -4.27 -20.39 21.53
C MET A 229 -2.98 -21.21 21.40
N SER A 230 -3.03 -22.24 20.58
CA SER A 230 -1.83 -23.02 20.23
C SER A 230 -0.93 -22.25 19.28
N TRP A 231 0.36 -22.55 19.33
CA TRP A 231 1.30 -22.05 18.33
C TRP A 231 0.95 -22.58 16.95
N PRO A 232 1.22 -21.78 15.87
CA PRO A 232 1.07 -22.24 14.50
C PRO A 232 1.82 -23.53 14.23
N SER A 233 1.17 -24.48 13.53
CA SER A 233 1.87 -25.68 13.09
C SER A 233 2.93 -25.32 12.04
N PRO A 234 4.15 -25.93 12.11
CA PRO A 234 5.18 -25.73 11.10
C PRO A 234 4.70 -26.00 9.66
N GLU A 235 3.71 -26.86 9.48
CA GLU A 235 3.11 -27.16 8.17
C GLU A 235 2.36 -25.98 7.54
N THR A 236 2.03 -24.97 8.35
CA THR A 236 1.32 -23.76 7.85
C THR A 236 2.25 -22.75 7.18
N VAL A 237 3.57 -22.88 7.35
CA VAL A 237 4.59 -21.94 6.86
C VAL A 237 4.50 -21.71 5.34
N THR A 238 4.22 -22.77 4.60
CA THR A 238 4.15 -22.74 3.12
C THR A 238 2.75 -22.44 2.57
N ARG A 239 1.72 -22.35 3.42
CA ARG A 239 0.35 -22.09 2.96
C ARG A 239 0.22 -20.64 2.48
N GLY A 240 -0.53 -20.46 1.40
CA GLY A 240 -0.86 -19.12 0.87
C GLY A 240 0.31 -18.43 0.15
N ILE A 241 1.41 -19.11 -0.15
CA ILE A 241 2.50 -18.52 -0.95
C ILE A 241 2.01 -18.22 -2.37
N THR A 242 1.26 -19.14 -2.96
CA THR A 242 0.62 -18.92 -4.27
C THR A 242 -0.80 -19.47 -4.27
N SER A 243 -1.67 -18.90 -5.11
CA SER A 243 -3.03 -19.42 -5.32
C SER A 243 -3.05 -20.83 -5.88
N LEU A 244 -2.04 -21.19 -6.65
CA LEU A 244 -1.89 -22.54 -7.22
C LEU A 244 -1.51 -23.58 -6.18
N HIS A 245 -0.73 -23.19 -5.18
CA HIS A 245 -0.35 -24.06 -4.07
C HIS A 245 -1.55 -24.42 -3.19
N ASP A 246 -2.46 -23.45 -2.99
CA ASP A 246 -3.68 -23.68 -2.20
C ASP A 246 -4.68 -24.57 -2.94
N ALA A 247 -4.70 -24.52 -4.28
CA ALA A 247 -5.58 -25.32 -5.13
C ALA A 247 -5.07 -26.73 -5.38
N ASP A 248 -3.75 -26.92 -5.44
CA ASP A 248 -3.09 -28.21 -5.71
C ASP A 248 -1.72 -28.30 -5.01
N PRO A 249 -1.69 -28.72 -3.73
CA PRO A 249 -0.45 -28.82 -2.97
C PRO A 249 0.55 -29.89 -3.51
N LYS A 250 0.15 -30.71 -4.48
CA LYS A 250 0.98 -31.79 -5.03
C LYS A 250 1.70 -31.45 -6.34
N GLY A 251 1.73 -30.18 -6.73
CA GLY A 251 2.73 -29.71 -7.68
C GLY A 251 2.45 -29.92 -9.16
N ALA A 252 1.20 -29.84 -9.61
CA ALA A 252 0.83 -29.82 -11.03
C ALA A 252 1.59 -28.76 -11.86
N ARG A 253 2.19 -27.77 -11.18
CA ARG A 253 3.02 -26.74 -11.81
C ARG A 253 4.38 -27.27 -12.26
N LEU A 254 5.02 -28.16 -11.49
CA LEU A 254 6.34 -28.73 -11.86
C LEU A 254 6.24 -29.64 -13.08
N GLU A 255 5.19 -30.43 -13.19
CA GLU A 255 4.97 -31.29 -14.35
C GLU A 255 4.75 -30.50 -15.63
N ARG A 256 4.08 -29.32 -15.55
CA ARG A 256 3.89 -28.44 -16.72
C ARG A 256 5.16 -27.71 -17.13
N ILE A 257 6.02 -27.35 -16.18
CA ILE A 257 7.29 -26.68 -16.45
C ILE A 257 8.35 -27.68 -16.93
N THR A 258 8.37 -28.89 -16.38
CA THR A 258 9.31 -29.94 -16.77
C THR A 258 8.93 -30.65 -18.08
N ALA A 259 7.67 -30.58 -18.50
CA ALA A 259 7.27 -30.91 -19.87
C ALA A 259 7.75 -29.87 -20.90
N GLY A 260 8.36 -28.77 -20.43
CA GLY A 260 8.92 -27.72 -21.23
C GLY A 260 10.09 -28.17 -22.08
N GLY A 261 10.04 -27.85 -23.35
CA GLY A 261 11.00 -28.21 -24.41
C GLY A 261 10.32 -28.70 -25.66
N ARG A 262 9.02 -28.93 -25.62
CA ARG A 262 8.25 -29.18 -26.84
C ARG A 262 7.64 -27.88 -27.32
N THR A 263 7.98 -27.50 -28.56
CA THR A 263 7.22 -26.53 -29.33
C THR A 263 5.79 -27.03 -29.40
N VAL A 264 4.90 -26.45 -28.62
CA VAL A 264 3.51 -26.87 -28.57
C VAL A 264 2.82 -26.38 -29.83
N LYS A 265 2.66 -27.25 -30.80
CA LYS A 265 2.03 -26.91 -32.10
C LYS A 265 0.52 -26.75 -31.99
N ASP A 266 -0.14 -27.43 -31.10
CA ASP A 266 -1.60 -27.38 -30.92
C ASP A 266 -1.94 -27.51 -29.43
N ALA A 267 -1.61 -26.50 -28.63
CA ALA A 267 -1.92 -26.51 -27.22
C ALA A 267 -3.10 -25.61 -26.88
N THR A 268 -4.01 -26.18 -26.17
CA THR A 268 -4.98 -25.47 -25.38
C THR A 268 -4.40 -25.24 -24.00
N VAL A 269 -4.16 -23.99 -23.63
CA VAL A 269 -3.73 -23.64 -22.28
C VAL A 269 -4.94 -23.09 -21.55
N SER A 270 -5.30 -23.73 -20.44
CA SER A 270 -6.37 -23.28 -19.56
C SER A 270 -5.78 -22.82 -18.24
N ILE A 271 -6.10 -21.60 -17.83
CA ILE A 271 -5.77 -21.05 -16.52
C ILE A 271 -7.10 -20.58 -15.90
N GLY A 272 -7.58 -21.34 -14.92
CA GLY A 272 -8.94 -21.13 -14.40
C GLY A 272 -9.98 -21.34 -15.50
N GLU A 273 -10.88 -20.37 -15.65
CA GLU A 273 -11.93 -20.41 -16.70
C GLU A 273 -11.45 -19.92 -18.08
N VAL A 274 -10.19 -19.47 -18.17
CA VAL A 274 -9.63 -18.94 -19.43
C VAL A 274 -8.96 -20.05 -20.21
N THR A 275 -9.52 -20.37 -21.37
CA THR A 275 -8.92 -21.31 -22.32
C THR A 275 -8.41 -20.57 -23.54
N VAL A 276 -7.12 -20.69 -23.83
CA VAL A 276 -6.49 -20.12 -25.04
C VAL A 276 -6.09 -21.25 -25.95
N ASN A 277 -6.68 -21.27 -27.15
CA ASN A 277 -6.32 -22.21 -28.21
C ASN A 277 -5.26 -21.59 -29.10
N PHE A 278 -4.10 -22.21 -29.22
CA PHE A 278 -3.07 -21.84 -30.17
C PHE A 278 -3.35 -22.49 -31.52
N SER A 279 -3.85 -21.73 -32.49
CA SER A 279 -3.98 -22.16 -33.86
C SER A 279 -2.67 -21.98 -34.64
N GLU A 280 -2.52 -22.68 -35.79
CA GLU A 280 -1.34 -22.52 -36.67
C GLU A 280 -1.15 -21.05 -37.12
N GLU A 281 -2.20 -20.30 -37.34
CA GLU A 281 -2.16 -18.87 -37.69
C GLU A 281 -1.51 -18.01 -36.59
N ARG A 282 -1.66 -18.38 -35.31
CA ARG A 282 -1.06 -17.66 -34.17
C ARG A 282 0.43 -17.96 -34.02
N ASN A 283 0.92 -19.05 -34.55
CA ASN A 283 2.35 -19.36 -34.57
C ASN A 283 3.16 -18.37 -35.44
N ALA A 284 2.51 -17.61 -36.30
CA ALA A 284 3.12 -16.55 -37.10
C ALA A 284 3.21 -15.19 -36.37
N TRP A 285 2.67 -15.06 -35.14
CA TRP A 285 2.74 -13.80 -34.40
C TRP A 285 4.11 -13.58 -33.82
N THR A 286 4.57 -12.34 -33.89
CA THR A 286 5.69 -11.89 -33.05
C THR A 286 5.24 -11.83 -31.59
N LEU A 287 6.19 -11.90 -30.66
CA LEU A 287 5.91 -11.73 -29.23
C LEU A 287 5.15 -10.42 -28.97
N ALA A 288 5.58 -9.31 -29.62
CA ALA A 288 4.92 -8.03 -29.48
C ALA A 288 3.44 -8.10 -29.90
N ARG A 289 3.14 -8.72 -31.05
CA ARG A 289 1.76 -8.88 -31.52
C ARG A 289 0.92 -9.76 -30.59
N ALA A 290 1.53 -10.80 -30.04
CA ALA A 290 0.83 -11.66 -29.07
C ALA A 290 0.47 -10.88 -27.79
N ILE A 291 1.38 -10.06 -27.27
CA ILE A 291 1.12 -9.20 -26.11
C ILE A 291 0.03 -8.18 -26.44
N GLN A 292 0.12 -7.49 -27.59
CA GLN A 292 -0.90 -6.51 -28.03
C GLN A 292 -2.29 -7.11 -28.10
N ASN A 293 -2.41 -8.29 -28.71
CA ASN A 293 -3.71 -8.99 -28.80
C ASN A 293 -4.20 -9.46 -27.41
N GLY A 294 -3.27 -9.86 -26.51
CA GLY A 294 -3.60 -10.18 -25.13
C GLY A 294 -4.15 -8.98 -24.37
N MET A 295 -3.56 -7.80 -24.57
CA MET A 295 -4.04 -6.54 -23.97
C MET A 295 -5.46 -6.19 -24.46
N ILE A 296 -5.73 -6.33 -25.75
CA ILE A 296 -7.07 -6.13 -26.30
C ILE A 296 -8.07 -7.11 -25.69
N ALA A 297 -7.72 -8.40 -25.63
CA ALA A 297 -8.59 -9.41 -25.02
C ALA A 297 -8.90 -9.15 -23.54
N ILE A 298 -7.92 -8.63 -22.78
CA ILE A 298 -8.12 -8.19 -21.40
C ILE A 298 -9.08 -7.00 -21.35
N ALA A 299 -8.89 -6.01 -22.22
CA ALA A 299 -9.75 -4.83 -22.29
C ALA A 299 -11.20 -5.21 -22.62
N GLU A 300 -11.39 -6.07 -23.62
CA GLU A 300 -12.72 -6.58 -24.02
C GLU A 300 -13.39 -7.38 -22.89
N ARG A 301 -12.62 -8.18 -22.15
CA ARG A 301 -13.15 -9.02 -21.08
C ARG A 301 -13.54 -8.26 -19.83
N TYR A 302 -12.70 -7.30 -19.40
CA TYR A 302 -12.83 -6.65 -18.09
C TYR A 302 -13.33 -5.20 -18.17
N GLY A 303 -13.30 -4.56 -19.35
CA GLY A 303 -13.77 -3.18 -19.53
C GLY A 303 -13.19 -2.24 -18.49
N GLN A 304 -14.04 -1.45 -17.84
CA GLN A 304 -13.63 -0.48 -16.81
C GLN A 304 -13.01 -1.11 -15.55
N SER A 305 -13.12 -2.43 -15.39
CA SER A 305 -12.45 -3.14 -14.30
C SER A 305 -10.98 -3.46 -14.60
N THR A 306 -10.43 -2.99 -15.72
CA THR A 306 -8.99 -3.02 -15.99
C THR A 306 -8.41 -1.62 -16.20
N VAL A 307 -7.12 -1.48 -16.06
CA VAL A 307 -6.36 -0.27 -16.39
C VAL A 307 -4.95 -0.68 -16.83
N PHE A 308 -4.47 -0.05 -17.89
CA PHE A 308 -3.10 -0.17 -18.37
C PHE A 308 -2.36 1.10 -17.97
N MET A 309 -1.43 1.01 -17.03
CA MET A 309 -0.83 2.15 -16.38
C MET A 309 0.70 2.11 -16.40
N GLY A 310 1.31 3.25 -16.58
CA GLY A 310 2.75 3.42 -16.70
C GLY A 310 3.07 4.76 -17.33
N GLU A 311 4.30 4.94 -17.75
CA GLU A 311 4.73 6.15 -18.44
C GLU A 311 4.35 6.09 -19.93
N ASP A 312 3.92 7.22 -20.51
CA ASP A 312 3.58 7.39 -21.93
C ASP A 312 2.50 6.43 -22.47
N MET A 313 1.65 5.89 -21.61
CA MET A 313 0.64 4.88 -21.96
C MET A 313 -0.42 5.44 -22.91
N GLU A 314 -0.87 6.67 -22.67
CA GLU A 314 -1.96 7.30 -23.42
C GLU A 314 -1.55 7.67 -24.84
N VAL A 315 -0.27 7.83 -25.13
CA VAL A 315 0.23 8.15 -26.48
C VAL A 315 0.47 6.87 -27.29
N ALA A 316 1.43 6.06 -26.89
CA ALA A 316 1.82 4.88 -27.64
C ALA A 316 2.30 3.71 -26.74
N GLY A 317 2.75 4.00 -25.52
CA GLY A 317 3.50 3.09 -24.67
C GLY A 317 4.88 2.77 -25.19
N ALA A 318 5.69 2.10 -24.40
CA ALA A 318 7.03 1.69 -24.83
C ALA A 318 6.94 0.83 -26.11
N PHE A 319 7.70 1.21 -27.11
CA PHE A 319 7.75 0.53 -28.41
C PHE A 319 6.42 0.49 -29.20
N GLY A 320 5.51 1.43 -28.97
CA GLY A 320 4.23 1.50 -29.68
C GLY A 320 3.26 0.38 -29.29
N MET A 321 3.44 -0.22 -28.14
CA MET A 321 2.65 -1.41 -27.71
C MET A 321 1.17 -1.11 -27.50
N ASN A 322 0.81 0.15 -27.15
CA ASN A 322 -0.56 0.56 -26.87
C ASN A 322 -1.35 1.04 -28.09
N ILE A 323 -0.68 1.25 -29.23
CA ILE A 323 -1.35 1.72 -30.45
C ILE A 323 -2.52 0.82 -30.87
N PRO A 324 -2.39 -0.53 -30.93
CA PRO A 324 -3.52 -1.39 -31.28
C PRO A 324 -4.68 -1.33 -30.28
N LEU A 325 -4.38 -1.20 -28.98
CA LEU A 325 -5.40 -1.06 -27.93
C LEU A 325 -6.23 0.22 -28.11
N ARG A 326 -5.56 1.34 -28.42
CA ARG A 326 -6.23 2.60 -28.77
C ARG A 326 -7.07 2.48 -30.04
N THR A 327 -6.52 1.87 -31.08
CA THR A 327 -7.23 1.67 -32.37
C THR A 327 -8.46 0.78 -32.21
N ALA A 328 -8.42 -0.16 -31.26
CA ALA A 328 -9.56 -1.02 -30.90
C ALA A 328 -10.64 -0.29 -30.07
N GLY A 329 -10.43 0.99 -29.71
CA GLY A 329 -11.43 1.79 -29.01
C GLY A 329 -11.28 1.79 -27.47
N HIS A 330 -10.17 1.30 -26.93
CA HIS A 330 -9.94 1.16 -25.49
C HIS A 330 -8.95 2.20 -24.94
N ALA A 331 -8.94 3.40 -25.52
CA ALA A 331 -8.04 4.48 -25.08
C ALA A 331 -8.31 4.95 -23.65
N ASP A 332 -9.54 4.86 -23.19
CA ASP A 332 -10.01 5.22 -21.86
C ASP A 332 -9.50 4.29 -20.75
N LEU A 333 -8.97 3.13 -21.11
CA LEU A 333 -8.34 2.18 -20.18
C LEU A 333 -6.85 2.43 -20.00
N LEU A 334 -6.25 3.32 -20.80
CA LEU A 334 -4.85 3.74 -20.65
C LEU A 334 -4.75 4.85 -19.61
N LEU A 335 -3.66 4.84 -18.83
CA LEU A 335 -3.42 5.81 -17.77
C LEU A 335 -1.93 6.17 -17.74
N ASP A 336 -1.63 7.41 -18.12
CA ASP A 336 -0.30 7.96 -17.92
C ASP A 336 -0.03 8.19 -16.44
N MET A 337 1.06 7.65 -15.95
CA MET A 337 1.58 7.87 -14.62
C MET A 337 2.69 8.92 -14.65
N PRO A 338 2.91 9.66 -13.57
CA PRO A 338 4.17 10.39 -13.40
C PRO A 338 5.36 9.44 -13.56
N LEU A 339 6.52 9.97 -13.93
CA LEU A 339 7.78 9.21 -13.94
C LEU A 339 8.16 8.86 -12.50
N SER A 340 7.72 7.70 -12.05
CA SER A 340 7.81 7.23 -10.66
C SER A 340 7.45 5.75 -10.58
N GLU A 341 8.43 4.89 -10.81
CA GLU A 341 8.21 3.45 -10.97
C GLU A 341 7.67 2.79 -9.70
N ALA A 342 8.07 3.27 -8.52
CA ALA A 342 7.53 2.76 -7.27
C ALA A 342 6.03 3.10 -7.12
N ALA A 343 5.62 4.33 -7.43
CA ALA A 343 4.22 4.73 -7.40
C ALA A 343 3.38 3.94 -8.43
N ILE A 344 3.91 3.65 -9.62
CA ILE A 344 3.25 2.82 -10.62
C ILE A 344 2.90 1.45 -10.02
N ILE A 345 3.84 0.78 -9.39
CA ILE A 345 3.62 -0.56 -8.83
C ILE A 345 2.74 -0.52 -7.57
N HIS A 346 2.92 0.47 -6.69
CA HIS A 346 2.04 0.63 -5.52
C HIS A 346 0.59 0.91 -5.94
N ALA A 347 0.39 1.82 -6.88
CA ALA A 347 -0.93 2.15 -7.38
C ALA A 347 -1.58 0.95 -8.10
N ALA A 348 -0.83 0.21 -8.91
CA ALA A 348 -1.32 -1.01 -9.54
C ALA A 348 -1.71 -2.07 -8.50
N THR A 349 -0.88 -2.28 -7.48
CA THR A 349 -1.19 -3.19 -6.36
C THR A 349 -2.48 -2.76 -5.64
N GLY A 350 -2.62 -1.48 -5.33
CA GLY A 350 -3.81 -0.93 -4.70
C GLY A 350 -5.06 -1.04 -5.58
N ALA A 351 -4.93 -0.79 -6.88
CA ALA A 351 -6.03 -0.95 -7.83
C ALA A 351 -6.50 -2.41 -7.90
N ALA A 352 -5.56 -3.37 -7.85
CA ALA A 352 -5.89 -4.80 -7.78
C ALA A 352 -6.65 -5.14 -6.50
N LEU A 353 -6.22 -4.65 -5.34
CA LEU A 353 -6.94 -4.79 -4.06
C LEU A 353 -8.33 -4.12 -4.12
N GLY A 354 -8.45 -3.03 -4.84
CA GLY A 354 -9.71 -2.31 -5.07
C GLY A 354 -10.68 -3.03 -6.02
N GLY A 355 -10.31 -4.19 -6.56
CA GLY A 355 -11.16 -5.03 -7.41
C GLY A 355 -10.89 -4.91 -8.92
N MET A 356 -9.86 -4.16 -9.32
CA MET A 356 -9.45 -4.06 -10.72
C MET A 356 -8.51 -5.18 -11.18
N ARG A 357 -8.18 -5.20 -12.47
CA ARG A 357 -7.18 -6.07 -13.11
C ARG A 357 -6.14 -5.19 -13.80
N PRO A 358 -5.27 -4.53 -13.06
CA PRO A 358 -4.29 -3.62 -13.62
C PRO A 358 -3.19 -4.36 -14.37
N MET A 359 -2.70 -3.72 -15.43
CA MET A 359 -1.43 -4.04 -16.07
C MET A 359 -0.51 -2.83 -15.94
N ALA A 360 0.54 -2.97 -15.14
CA ALA A 360 1.55 -1.94 -14.95
C ALA A 360 2.71 -2.14 -15.92
N GLU A 361 3.22 -1.05 -16.46
CA GLU A 361 4.39 -1.05 -17.32
C GLU A 361 5.53 -0.25 -16.70
N ILE A 362 6.71 -0.86 -16.63
CA ILE A 362 8.00 -0.21 -16.39
C ILE A 362 8.73 -0.19 -17.74
N GLN A 363 9.16 0.96 -18.19
CA GLN A 363 9.63 1.12 -19.58
C GLN A 363 10.85 0.27 -19.95
N PHE A 364 11.77 0.03 -19.01
CA PHE A 364 12.98 -0.76 -19.24
C PHE A 364 13.39 -1.56 -18.00
N GLY A 365 14.07 -2.69 -18.23
CA GLY A 365 14.47 -3.62 -17.20
C GLY A 365 15.20 -3.00 -16.02
N GLY A 366 16.21 -2.20 -16.29
CA GLY A 366 17.03 -1.56 -15.24
C GLY A 366 16.24 -0.61 -14.33
N PHE A 367 15.14 -0.03 -14.83
CA PHE A 367 14.31 0.91 -14.06
C PHE A 367 13.46 0.20 -13.01
N ALA A 368 13.23 -1.10 -13.14
CA ALA A 368 12.55 -1.89 -12.11
C ALA A 368 13.25 -1.83 -10.75
N ALA A 369 14.55 -1.50 -10.71
CA ALA A 369 15.28 -1.30 -9.46
C ALA A 369 14.64 -0.20 -8.58
N LEU A 370 14.04 0.82 -9.18
CA LEU A 370 13.34 1.90 -8.47
C LEU A 370 12.01 1.43 -7.84
N ALA A 371 11.44 0.34 -8.32
CA ALA A 371 10.18 -0.22 -7.84
C ALA A 371 10.35 -1.50 -6.98
N MET A 372 11.58 -1.90 -6.65
CA MET A 372 11.82 -3.19 -5.97
C MET A 372 11.12 -3.29 -4.62
N ASN A 373 11.08 -2.23 -3.83
CA ASN A 373 10.31 -2.22 -2.58
C ASN A 373 8.82 -2.51 -2.83
N ALA A 374 8.24 -1.86 -3.81
CA ALA A 374 6.83 -2.05 -4.20
C ALA A 374 6.55 -3.46 -4.75
N LEU A 375 7.49 -4.05 -5.46
CA LEU A 375 7.37 -5.40 -6.01
C LEU A 375 7.55 -6.48 -4.94
N ILE A 376 8.67 -6.46 -4.21
CA ILE A 376 9.09 -7.54 -3.31
C ILE A 376 8.40 -7.42 -1.94
N ASN A 377 8.47 -6.25 -1.31
CA ASN A 377 7.94 -6.05 0.04
C ASN A 377 6.43 -5.78 0.08
N ASN A 378 5.79 -5.53 -1.07
CA ASN A 378 4.36 -5.29 -1.16
C ASN A 378 3.66 -6.36 -2.02
N ALA A 379 3.66 -6.21 -3.33
CA ALA A 379 2.82 -7.00 -4.23
C ALA A 379 3.04 -8.52 -4.05
N ALA A 380 4.30 -8.97 -3.96
CA ALA A 380 4.64 -10.38 -3.83
C ALA A 380 4.23 -10.99 -2.47
N GLN A 381 4.23 -10.21 -1.39
CA GLN A 381 3.99 -10.72 -0.05
C GLN A 381 2.52 -10.69 0.40
N LEU A 382 1.66 -9.90 -0.25
CA LEU A 382 0.29 -9.67 0.20
C LEU A 382 -0.52 -10.96 0.34
N ARG A 383 -0.35 -11.91 -0.59
CA ARG A 383 -1.05 -13.17 -0.51
C ARG A 383 -0.61 -14.00 0.71
N TRP A 384 0.69 -14.13 0.91
CA TRP A 384 1.20 -14.90 2.05
C TRP A 384 0.86 -14.25 3.40
N ARG A 385 1.02 -12.92 3.49
CA ARG A 385 0.77 -12.18 4.73
C ARG A 385 -0.72 -12.12 5.09
N TRP A 386 -1.59 -11.90 4.11
CA TRP A 386 -2.99 -11.49 4.31
C TRP A 386 -4.01 -12.34 3.58
N GLY A 387 -3.60 -13.31 2.79
CA GLY A 387 -4.50 -14.06 1.92
C GLY A 387 -5.12 -13.22 0.80
N ALA A 388 -4.62 -12.02 0.54
CA ALA A 388 -5.18 -11.10 -0.45
C ALA A 388 -4.77 -11.50 -1.86
N ASP A 389 -5.73 -11.59 -2.77
CA ASP A 389 -5.44 -11.75 -4.19
C ASP A 389 -5.05 -10.40 -4.81
N VAL A 390 -3.89 -10.39 -5.48
CA VAL A 390 -3.37 -9.23 -6.21
C VAL A 390 -3.25 -9.60 -7.68
N PRO A 391 -4.34 -9.54 -8.45
CA PRO A 391 -4.34 -9.89 -9.87
C PRO A 391 -3.69 -8.78 -10.71
N LEU A 392 -2.41 -8.55 -10.48
CA LEU A 392 -1.55 -7.57 -11.14
C LEU A 392 -0.68 -8.27 -12.19
N THR A 393 -0.58 -7.66 -13.37
CA THR A 393 0.41 -8.01 -14.39
C THR A 393 1.42 -6.86 -14.51
N VAL A 394 2.72 -7.16 -14.39
CA VAL A 394 3.78 -6.18 -14.61
C VAL A 394 4.50 -6.54 -15.91
N ARG A 395 4.57 -5.58 -16.82
CA ARG A 395 5.30 -5.70 -18.09
C ARG A 395 6.58 -4.86 -18.04
N ILE A 396 7.71 -5.51 -18.27
CA ILE A 396 9.03 -4.86 -18.29
C ILE A 396 9.77 -5.33 -19.53
N PRO A 397 9.96 -4.48 -20.55
CA PRO A 397 10.77 -4.82 -21.71
C PRO A 397 12.25 -5.00 -21.35
N LEU A 398 12.85 -6.07 -21.83
CA LEU A 398 14.23 -6.45 -21.55
C LEU A 398 15.00 -6.70 -22.84
N GLY A 399 16.33 -6.60 -22.78
CA GLY A 399 17.23 -7.12 -23.80
C GLY A 399 17.91 -6.08 -24.66
N ALA A 400 18.99 -6.53 -25.31
CA ALA A 400 19.96 -5.69 -26.02
C ALA A 400 19.53 -5.23 -27.42
N LYS A 401 18.34 -5.58 -27.90
CA LYS A 401 17.89 -5.26 -29.28
C LYS A 401 17.83 -3.77 -29.57
N THR A 402 17.59 -2.95 -28.55
CA THR A 402 17.52 -1.48 -28.70
C THR A 402 18.88 -0.84 -28.98
N ARG A 403 19.99 -1.52 -28.65
CA ARG A 403 21.37 -0.99 -28.71
C ARG A 403 21.52 0.34 -27.93
N SER A 404 20.72 0.53 -26.87
CA SER A 404 20.60 1.78 -26.12
C SER A 404 21.54 1.85 -24.92
N GLY A 405 22.53 0.96 -24.84
CA GLY A 405 23.50 0.90 -23.74
C GLY A 405 22.97 0.20 -22.48
N PRO A 406 23.76 0.18 -21.38
CA PRO A 406 23.50 -0.69 -20.23
C PRO A 406 22.20 -0.37 -19.49
N PHE A 407 21.77 0.89 -19.41
CA PHE A 407 20.58 1.26 -18.65
C PHE A 407 19.28 0.81 -19.31
N HIS A 408 19.24 0.63 -20.62
CA HIS A 408 18.05 0.26 -21.40
C HIS A 408 18.09 -1.18 -21.93
N ALA A 409 19.19 -1.89 -21.68
CA ALA A 409 19.42 -3.23 -22.24
C ALA A 409 19.70 -4.29 -21.16
N ASN A 410 19.45 -3.97 -19.89
CA ASN A 410 19.67 -4.89 -18.79
C ASN A 410 18.74 -6.11 -18.88
N MET A 411 19.29 -7.28 -18.53
CA MET A 411 18.57 -8.53 -18.37
C MET A 411 18.46 -8.78 -16.86
N ILE A 412 17.28 -8.60 -16.31
CA ILE A 412 17.04 -8.59 -14.85
C ILE A 412 16.20 -9.75 -14.35
N GLU A 413 15.94 -10.75 -15.18
CA GLU A 413 15.09 -11.90 -14.84
C GLU A 413 15.55 -12.59 -13.57
N SER A 414 16.87 -12.63 -13.34
CA SER A 414 17.45 -13.23 -12.14
C SER A 414 17.07 -12.52 -10.84
N TRP A 415 16.66 -11.26 -10.88
CA TRP A 415 16.18 -10.56 -9.69
C TRP A 415 14.87 -11.14 -9.15
N PHE A 416 14.09 -11.80 -10.01
CA PHE A 416 12.76 -12.33 -9.69
C PHE A 416 12.70 -13.86 -9.56
N THR A 417 13.84 -14.54 -9.71
CA THR A 417 13.87 -16.03 -9.68
C THR A 417 14.26 -16.61 -8.34
N ASN A 418 14.74 -15.80 -7.41
CA ASN A 418 15.23 -16.23 -6.10
C ASN A 418 14.33 -15.78 -4.93
N ASP A 419 13.21 -15.11 -5.21
CA ASP A 419 12.24 -14.63 -4.20
C ASP A 419 10.97 -15.47 -4.18
#